data_4a0dd5ae5bd67de52248cb1d91efac2f
#
_entry.id   4a0dd5ae5bd67de52248cb1d91efac2f
#
_cell.length_a   1.000
_cell.length_b   1.000
_cell.length_c   1.000
_cell.angle_alpha   90.00
_cell.angle_beta   90.00
_cell.angle_gamma   90.00
#
_symmetry.space_group_name_H-M   'P 1'
#
loop_
_entity.id
_entity.type
_entity.pdbx_description
1 polymer ?
#
loop_
_entity_poly.entity_id
_entity_poly.type
_entity_poly.pdbx_seq_one_letter_code
_entity_poly.pdbx_strand_id
1 'polypeptide(L)'
;MKARAEESILAAGVDVGSSGVKFALVRVAGDGAESVLALHNERIRRRDLRKVIREGYETSLQAAGVRQNEIAYTASTGEGELVDFRRGHFYGMTTHARGAVFLMPGAGSVIDIGALHARAMRVDERSRVMAYRMTSQCASGSGQFLENVARYLGIMLEDVGPMSCEAKNPESVSSVCAVLAETDVINMVSRGISRSDILKGIHLSMAGRYTKLLRSIDASGDVAITGGLASDIGLCHALEEKIAEEKLTMHVRTHPDSIYAGAIGAALWGAYRHRVLAKRAEVVT
;
A
#
# COMPACT_ATOMS: atom_id res chain seq x y z
N MET A 1 -3.39 35.55 -28.80
CA MET A 1 -2.49 34.86 -27.88
C MET A 1 -2.80 33.36 -27.97
N LYS A 2 -1.91 32.57 -28.59
CA LYS A 2 -2.05 31.10 -28.58
C LYS A 2 -1.74 30.61 -27.16
N ALA A 3 -2.72 30.00 -26.50
CA ALA A 3 -2.47 29.27 -25.26
C ALA A 3 -1.33 28.27 -25.54
N ARG A 4 -0.20 28.42 -24.84
CA ARG A 4 0.82 27.38 -24.79
C ARG A 4 0.12 26.11 -24.30
N ALA A 5 0.07 25.07 -25.13
CA ALA A 5 -0.32 23.77 -24.67
C ALA A 5 0.55 23.45 -23.45
N GLU A 6 -0.06 23.36 -22.27
CA GLU A 6 0.70 23.01 -21.05
C GLU A 6 1.39 21.67 -21.31
N GLU A 7 2.71 21.69 -21.22
CA GLU A 7 3.56 20.54 -21.51
C GLU A 7 3.29 19.43 -20.50
N SER A 8 3.20 18.19 -20.95
CA SER A 8 2.95 17.06 -20.05
C SER A 8 4.13 16.86 -19.08
N ILE A 9 3.84 16.61 -17.81
CA ILE A 9 4.84 16.38 -16.76
C ILE A 9 5.04 14.88 -16.59
N LEU A 10 6.29 14.42 -16.71
CA LEU A 10 6.69 13.07 -16.31
C LEU A 10 7.24 13.11 -14.88
N ALA A 11 6.69 12.30 -14.00
CA ALA A 11 7.15 12.21 -12.62
C ALA A 11 7.34 10.76 -12.19
N ALA A 12 8.29 10.56 -11.29
CA ALA A 12 8.60 9.27 -10.70
C ALA A 12 8.30 9.28 -9.19
N GLY A 13 7.75 8.18 -8.70
CA GLY A 13 7.53 7.92 -7.29
C GLY A 13 8.27 6.66 -6.84
N VAL A 14 8.95 6.75 -5.71
CA VAL A 14 9.69 5.65 -5.10
C VAL A 14 9.17 5.45 -3.68
N ASP A 15 8.51 4.33 -3.44
CA ASP A 15 8.02 3.92 -2.11
C ASP A 15 8.98 2.88 -1.53
N VAL A 16 9.80 3.30 -0.56
CA VAL A 16 10.79 2.44 0.11
C VAL A 16 10.14 1.83 1.34
N GLY A 17 9.59 0.65 1.19
CA GLY A 17 9.03 -0.14 2.29
C GLY A 17 10.07 -1.02 2.98
N SER A 18 9.70 -1.63 4.12
CA SER A 18 10.60 -2.48 4.93
C SER A 18 10.97 -3.80 4.23
N SER A 19 10.13 -4.36 3.37
CA SER A 19 10.37 -5.64 2.67
C SER A 19 10.61 -5.51 1.18
N GLY A 20 10.26 -4.35 0.57
CA GLY A 20 10.43 -4.12 -0.86
C GLY A 20 10.27 -2.65 -1.23
N VAL A 21 10.78 -2.31 -2.40
CA VAL A 21 10.72 -0.97 -2.99
C VAL A 21 9.79 -1.00 -4.19
N LYS A 22 8.82 -0.09 -4.23
CA LYS A 22 7.88 0.06 -5.35
C LYS A 22 8.19 1.35 -6.09
N PHE A 23 8.04 1.28 -7.40
CA PHE A 23 8.31 2.38 -8.32
C PHE A 23 7.07 2.62 -9.19
N ALA A 24 6.77 3.88 -9.44
CA ALA A 24 5.75 4.29 -10.38
C ALA A 24 6.24 5.45 -11.23
N LEU A 25 6.08 5.34 -12.54
CA LEU A 25 6.25 6.47 -13.45
C LEU A 25 4.87 6.90 -13.93
N VAL A 26 4.60 8.19 -13.81
CA VAL A 26 3.31 8.78 -14.20
C VAL A 26 3.51 9.91 -15.18
N ARG A 27 2.50 10.11 -16.05
CA ARG A 27 2.35 11.28 -16.90
C ARG A 27 1.15 12.07 -16.42
N VAL A 28 1.33 13.37 -16.26
CA VAL A 28 0.24 14.33 -16.00
C VAL A 28 0.17 15.27 -17.18
N ALA A 29 -0.89 15.17 -17.97
CA ALA A 29 -1.10 16.00 -19.16
C ALA A 29 -1.41 17.46 -18.76
N GLY A 30 -1.31 18.37 -19.74
CA GLY A 30 -1.60 19.79 -19.53
C GLY A 30 -3.02 20.07 -19.07
N ASP A 31 -3.99 19.28 -19.52
CA ASP A 31 -5.40 19.32 -19.09
C ASP A 31 -5.64 18.72 -17.69
N GLY A 32 -4.58 18.14 -17.07
CA GLY A 32 -4.65 17.52 -15.76
C GLY A 32 -4.93 16.01 -15.77
N ALA A 33 -5.11 15.38 -16.93
CA ALA A 33 -5.29 13.93 -17.03
C ALA A 33 -4.04 13.20 -16.53
N GLU A 34 -4.24 12.20 -15.68
CA GLU A 34 -3.17 11.44 -15.03
C GLU A 34 -3.15 10.01 -15.57
N SER A 35 -1.97 9.49 -15.87
CA SER A 35 -1.79 8.12 -16.35
C SER A 35 -0.52 7.48 -15.80
N VAL A 36 -0.58 6.19 -15.51
CA VAL A 36 0.58 5.38 -15.12
C VAL A 36 1.25 4.85 -16.39
N LEU A 37 2.56 5.04 -16.50
CA LEU A 37 3.38 4.57 -17.61
C LEU A 37 4.09 3.26 -17.31
N ALA A 38 4.59 3.11 -16.09
CA ALA A 38 5.25 1.89 -15.64
C ALA A 38 5.11 1.74 -14.13
N LEU A 39 5.02 0.48 -13.70
CA LEU A 39 5.07 0.05 -12.30
C LEU A 39 6.13 -1.03 -12.16
N HIS A 40 6.89 -0.96 -11.07
CA HIS A 40 7.90 -1.97 -10.78
C HIS A 40 7.99 -2.21 -9.27
N ASN A 41 8.29 -3.45 -8.87
CA ASN A 41 8.44 -3.84 -7.47
C ASN A 41 9.67 -4.71 -7.30
N GLU A 42 10.55 -4.32 -6.38
CA GLU A 42 11.76 -5.04 -6.02
C GLU A 42 11.72 -5.49 -4.56
N ARG A 43 11.91 -6.79 -4.28
CA ARG A 43 12.09 -7.30 -2.91
C ARG A 43 13.51 -7.04 -2.43
N ILE A 44 13.68 -6.54 -1.20
CA ILE A 44 14.99 -6.20 -0.64
C ILE A 44 15.83 -7.46 -0.36
N ARG A 45 15.28 -8.50 0.26
CA ARG A 45 15.90 -9.83 0.48
C ARG A 45 17.37 -9.78 0.93
N ARG A 46 17.73 -8.98 1.93
CA ARG A 46 19.10 -8.79 2.42
C ARG A 46 20.09 -8.18 1.42
N ARG A 47 19.62 -7.62 0.28
CA ARG A 47 20.43 -6.86 -0.66
C ARG A 47 20.72 -5.46 -0.11
N ASP A 48 21.78 -4.83 -0.61
CA ASP A 48 22.02 -3.40 -0.34
C ASP A 48 20.85 -2.57 -0.85
N LEU A 49 20.20 -1.81 0.05
CA LEU A 49 18.97 -1.10 -0.25
C LEU A 49 19.17 0.03 -1.27
N ARG A 50 20.34 0.71 -1.23
CA ARG A 50 20.66 1.77 -2.21
C ARG A 50 20.82 1.19 -3.62
N LYS A 51 21.42 0.01 -3.72
CA LYS A 51 21.54 -0.72 -4.97
C LYS A 51 20.18 -1.15 -5.51
N VAL A 52 19.32 -1.73 -4.65
CA VAL A 52 17.94 -2.11 -5.01
C VAL A 52 17.15 -0.90 -5.53
N ILE A 53 17.28 0.25 -4.87
CA ILE A 53 16.61 1.50 -5.28
C ILE A 53 17.08 1.94 -6.66
N ARG A 54 18.38 1.94 -6.94
CA ARG A 54 18.90 2.37 -8.25
C ARG A 54 18.53 1.43 -9.38
N GLU A 55 18.76 0.13 -9.20
CA GLU A 55 18.43 -0.90 -10.18
C GLU A 55 16.93 -0.92 -10.51
N GLY A 56 16.07 -0.86 -9.50
CA GLY A 56 14.62 -0.82 -9.69
C GLY A 56 14.14 0.47 -10.38
N TYR A 57 14.77 1.60 -10.08
CA TYR A 57 14.46 2.86 -10.77
C TYR A 57 14.84 2.80 -12.25
N GLU A 58 16.05 2.33 -12.58
CA GLU A 58 16.51 2.14 -13.95
C GLU A 58 15.61 1.17 -14.72
N THR A 59 15.24 0.04 -14.11
CA THR A 59 14.28 -0.91 -14.70
C THR A 59 12.94 -0.26 -14.99
N SER A 60 12.45 0.60 -14.10
CA SER A 60 11.19 1.32 -14.29
C SER A 60 11.27 2.32 -15.47
N LEU A 61 12.39 3.03 -15.59
CA LEU A 61 12.62 3.95 -16.71
C LEU A 61 12.67 3.21 -18.05
N GLN A 62 13.37 2.07 -18.09
CA GLN A 62 13.45 1.22 -19.30
C GLN A 62 12.07 0.68 -19.68
N ALA A 63 11.28 0.19 -18.73
CA ALA A 63 9.93 -0.30 -18.97
C ALA A 63 8.99 0.77 -19.56
N ALA A 64 9.17 2.03 -19.15
CA ALA A 64 8.41 3.16 -19.67
C ALA A 64 8.96 3.73 -20.99
N GLY A 65 10.15 3.32 -21.43
CA GLY A 65 10.85 3.93 -22.58
C GLY A 65 11.22 5.40 -22.36
N VAL A 66 11.50 5.79 -21.10
CA VAL A 66 11.75 7.16 -20.67
C VAL A 66 13.19 7.28 -20.15
N ARG A 67 13.88 8.37 -20.49
CA ARG A 67 15.22 8.67 -19.96
C ARG A 67 15.11 9.45 -18.63
N GLN A 68 16.08 9.30 -17.77
CA GLN A 68 16.10 9.96 -16.47
C GLN A 68 16.00 11.49 -16.55
N ASN A 69 16.60 12.10 -17.56
CA ASN A 69 16.56 13.54 -17.77
C ASN A 69 15.19 14.07 -18.26
N GLU A 70 14.28 13.19 -18.67
CA GLU A 70 12.89 13.52 -19.02
C GLU A 70 11.98 13.56 -17.80
N ILE A 71 12.43 13.02 -16.65
CA ILE A 71 11.67 13.05 -15.41
C ILE A 71 11.78 14.43 -14.77
N ALA A 72 10.68 15.17 -14.79
CA ALA A 72 10.59 16.51 -14.22
C ALA A 72 10.71 16.52 -12.70
N TYR A 73 10.20 15.46 -12.03
CA TYR A 73 10.24 15.35 -10.57
C TYR A 73 10.29 13.90 -10.10
N THR A 74 11.28 13.56 -9.28
CA THR A 74 11.33 12.29 -8.56
C THR A 74 10.98 12.53 -7.09
N ALA A 75 9.92 11.86 -6.63
CA ALA A 75 9.45 11.91 -5.24
C ALA A 75 9.67 10.57 -4.54
N SER A 76 9.93 10.62 -3.24
CA SER A 76 10.04 9.42 -2.41
C SER A 76 9.04 9.41 -1.26
N THR A 77 8.78 8.22 -0.73
CA THR A 77 8.01 7.98 0.49
C THR A 77 8.56 6.76 1.25
N GLY A 78 8.03 6.48 2.43
CA GLY A 78 8.55 5.42 3.31
C GLY A 78 9.94 5.78 3.83
N GLU A 79 10.89 4.84 3.80
CA GLU A 79 12.32 5.04 4.09
C GLU A 79 13.03 5.79 2.94
N GLY A 80 12.31 6.66 2.28
CA GLY A 80 12.70 7.34 1.06
C GLY A 80 13.84 8.34 1.20
N GLU A 81 14.37 8.55 2.39
CA GLU A 81 15.60 9.32 2.62
C GLU A 81 16.82 8.69 1.94
N LEU A 82 16.78 7.40 1.70
CA LEU A 82 17.83 6.64 1.00
C LEU A 82 17.83 6.83 -0.52
N VAL A 83 16.80 7.46 -1.08
CA VAL A 83 16.73 7.81 -2.52
C VAL A 83 17.52 9.10 -2.74
N ASP A 84 18.79 8.99 -3.06
CA ASP A 84 19.74 10.12 -3.21
C ASP A 84 19.43 11.05 -4.39
N PHE A 85 18.70 10.56 -5.40
CA PHE A 85 18.29 11.31 -6.60
C PHE A 85 16.88 11.91 -6.50
N ARG A 86 16.21 11.83 -5.32
CA ARG A 86 14.89 12.46 -5.12
C ARG A 86 14.98 13.99 -5.12
N ARG A 87 13.92 14.61 -5.62
CA ARG A 87 13.70 16.07 -5.47
C ARG A 87 12.83 16.42 -4.26
N GLY A 88 12.08 15.47 -3.73
CA GLY A 88 11.26 15.66 -2.53
C GLY A 88 10.82 14.35 -1.91
N HIS A 89 10.44 14.46 -0.64
CA HIS A 89 9.89 13.36 0.14
C HIS A 89 8.49 13.71 0.64
N PHE A 90 7.59 12.73 0.64
CA PHE A 90 6.23 12.85 1.15
C PHE A 90 5.95 11.75 2.17
N TYR A 91 5.17 12.07 3.18
CA TYR A 91 4.75 11.09 4.19
C TYR A 91 3.88 9.99 3.59
N GLY A 92 4.12 8.74 4.00
CA GLY A 92 3.43 7.57 3.47
C GLY A 92 1.90 7.66 3.53
N MET A 93 1.31 8.22 4.57
CA MET A 93 -0.14 8.44 4.65
C MET A 93 -0.65 9.32 3.51
N THR A 94 0.06 10.40 3.20
CA THR A 94 -0.31 11.33 2.12
C THR A 94 -0.21 10.67 0.75
N THR A 95 0.81 9.86 0.55
CA THR A 95 1.03 9.19 -0.74
C THR A 95 0.06 8.02 -0.94
N HIS A 96 -0.15 7.18 0.07
CA HIS A 96 -1.14 6.11 0.00
C HIS A 96 -2.57 6.64 -0.20
N ALA A 97 -2.95 7.73 0.49
CA ALA A 97 -4.22 8.41 0.27
C ALA A 97 -4.39 8.87 -1.19
N ARG A 98 -3.35 9.52 -1.75
CA ARG A 98 -3.39 10.03 -3.13
C ARG A 98 -3.46 8.90 -4.16
N GLY A 99 -2.65 7.85 -3.97
CA GLY A 99 -2.66 6.69 -4.86
C GLY A 99 -3.95 5.89 -4.77
N ALA A 100 -4.51 5.73 -3.57
CA ALA A 100 -5.80 5.06 -3.37
C ALA A 100 -6.95 5.76 -4.10
N VAL A 101 -7.06 7.09 -3.95
CA VAL A 101 -8.11 7.88 -4.63
C VAL A 101 -7.92 7.86 -6.15
N PHE A 102 -6.67 7.84 -6.64
CA PHE A 102 -6.38 7.70 -8.06
C PHE A 102 -6.83 6.33 -8.62
N LEU A 103 -6.50 5.24 -7.93
CA LEU A 103 -6.81 3.87 -8.36
C LEU A 103 -8.29 3.53 -8.18
N MET A 104 -8.91 4.06 -7.13
CA MET A 104 -10.28 3.75 -6.72
C MET A 104 -11.03 5.06 -6.43
N PRO A 105 -11.42 5.82 -7.48
CA PRO A 105 -12.18 7.05 -7.30
C PRO A 105 -13.45 6.82 -6.50
N GLY A 106 -13.75 7.74 -5.59
CA GLY A 106 -14.88 7.64 -4.67
C GLY A 106 -14.59 6.96 -3.33
N ALA A 107 -13.41 6.36 -3.14
CA ALA A 107 -13.03 5.82 -1.84
C ALA A 107 -12.90 6.95 -0.80
N GLY A 108 -13.74 6.89 0.24
CA GLY A 108 -13.74 7.85 1.36
C GLY A 108 -12.81 7.44 2.50
N SER A 109 -12.36 6.18 2.50
CA SER A 109 -11.43 5.65 3.49
C SER A 109 -10.37 4.76 2.82
N VAL A 110 -9.19 4.72 3.43
CA VAL A 110 -8.06 3.91 2.96
C VAL A 110 -7.52 3.11 4.14
N ILE A 111 -7.26 1.82 3.93
CA ILE A 111 -6.45 1.05 4.85
C ILE A 111 -5.18 0.61 4.15
N ASP A 112 -4.04 1.09 4.63
CA ASP A 112 -2.71 0.74 4.17
C ASP A 112 -2.14 -0.34 5.08
N ILE A 113 -1.87 -1.52 4.51
CA ILE A 113 -1.39 -2.68 5.26
C ILE A 113 0.04 -2.99 4.82
N GLY A 114 0.98 -2.47 5.61
CA GLY A 114 2.41 -2.64 5.39
C GLY A 114 3.01 -3.86 6.11
N ALA A 115 4.32 -4.04 5.93
CA ALA A 115 5.05 -5.13 6.58
C ALA A 115 5.11 -4.97 8.11
N LEU A 116 5.17 -3.73 8.63
CA LEU A 116 5.34 -3.46 10.07
C LEU A 116 4.09 -2.91 10.75
N HIS A 117 3.21 -2.23 10.03
CA HIS A 117 1.99 -1.62 10.58
C HIS A 117 0.87 -1.53 9.56
N ALA A 118 -0.35 -1.42 10.08
CA ALA A 118 -1.50 -1.01 9.28
C ALA A 118 -1.96 0.40 9.71
N ARG A 119 -2.43 1.18 8.73
CA ARG A 119 -2.91 2.56 8.92
C ARG A 119 -4.26 2.71 8.25
N ALA A 120 -5.27 3.12 9.02
CA ALA A 120 -6.56 3.53 8.50
C ALA A 120 -6.59 5.05 8.37
N MET A 121 -7.08 5.55 7.25
CA MET A 121 -7.15 6.97 6.92
C MET A 121 -8.53 7.28 6.35
N ARG A 122 -9.17 8.34 6.83
CA ARG A 122 -10.32 8.95 6.17
C ARG A 122 -9.83 10.07 5.27
N VAL A 123 -10.27 10.08 4.02
CA VAL A 123 -9.79 10.99 2.99
C VAL A 123 -10.93 11.76 2.34
N ASP A 124 -10.64 12.96 1.84
CA ASP A 124 -11.59 13.71 1.03
C ASP A 124 -11.32 13.48 -0.48
N GLU A 125 -12.19 14.03 -1.31
CA GLU A 125 -12.11 13.95 -2.78
C GLU A 125 -10.79 14.52 -3.36
N ARG A 126 -10.10 15.37 -2.59
CA ARG A 126 -8.79 15.93 -2.95
C ARG A 126 -7.63 15.10 -2.37
N SER A 127 -7.90 13.89 -1.88
CA SER A 127 -6.94 12.98 -1.26
C SER A 127 -6.28 13.55 0.00
N ARG A 128 -6.90 14.52 0.71
CA ARG A 128 -6.39 15.02 1.99
C ARG A 128 -6.80 14.07 3.09
N VAL A 129 -5.86 13.72 3.95
CA VAL A 129 -6.10 12.89 5.13
C VAL A 129 -6.81 13.74 6.20
N MET A 130 -8.07 13.41 6.48
CA MET A 130 -8.93 14.12 7.43
C MET A 130 -8.83 13.54 8.84
N ALA A 131 -8.64 12.23 8.95
CA ALA A 131 -8.42 11.50 10.20
C ALA A 131 -7.58 10.27 9.92
N TYR A 132 -6.83 9.81 10.90
CA TYR A 132 -6.08 8.57 10.79
C TYR A 132 -5.93 7.86 12.12
N ARG A 133 -5.74 6.55 12.06
CA ARG A 133 -5.28 5.69 13.15
C ARG A 133 -4.32 4.65 12.58
N MET A 134 -3.42 4.19 13.41
CA MET A 134 -2.50 3.12 13.03
C MET A 134 -2.39 2.09 14.15
N THR A 135 -1.99 0.88 13.79
CA THR A 135 -1.65 -0.13 14.79
C THR A 135 -0.49 0.37 15.63
N SER A 136 -0.52 0.07 16.94
CA SER A 136 0.65 0.21 17.79
C SER A 136 1.77 -0.74 17.31
N GLN A 137 2.94 -0.69 17.93
CA GLN A 137 4.12 -1.51 17.58
C GLN A 137 3.91 -3.04 17.68
N CYS A 138 2.66 -3.50 17.80
CA CYS A 138 2.32 -4.91 17.87
C CYS A 138 2.30 -5.54 16.47
N ALA A 139 3.21 -6.48 16.23
CA ALA A 139 3.40 -7.15 14.94
C ALA A 139 2.19 -7.96 14.46
N SER A 140 1.27 -8.38 15.34
CA SER A 140 0.17 -9.30 15.01
C SER A 140 -0.92 -8.77 14.03
N GLY A 141 -0.80 -7.53 13.61
CA GLY A 141 -1.62 -6.91 12.55
C GLY A 141 -0.77 -6.44 11.38
N SER A 142 0.38 -7.01 11.14
CA SER A 142 1.34 -6.59 10.13
C SER A 142 1.61 -7.70 9.11
N GLY A 143 2.05 -7.30 7.91
CA GLY A 143 2.42 -8.26 6.88
C GLY A 143 3.58 -9.17 7.29
N GLN A 144 4.50 -8.69 8.13
CA GLN A 144 5.61 -9.48 8.65
C GLN A 144 5.14 -10.66 9.50
N PHE A 145 4.09 -10.48 10.28
CA PHE A 145 3.50 -11.58 11.05
C PHE A 145 2.94 -12.67 10.13
N LEU A 146 2.19 -12.30 9.10
CA LEU A 146 1.66 -13.23 8.13
C LEU A 146 2.78 -13.97 7.37
N GLU A 147 3.84 -13.27 6.98
CA GLU A 147 5.02 -13.85 6.34
C GLU A 147 5.75 -14.85 7.24
N ASN A 148 5.88 -14.55 8.54
CA ASN A 148 6.49 -15.45 9.51
C ASN A 148 5.68 -16.74 9.65
N VAL A 149 4.35 -16.63 9.75
CA VAL A 149 3.47 -17.79 9.84
C VAL A 149 3.49 -18.62 8.56
N ALA A 150 3.42 -17.98 7.38
CA ALA A 150 3.50 -18.67 6.09
C ALA A 150 4.81 -19.49 5.99
N ARG A 151 5.93 -18.89 6.39
CA ARG A 151 7.24 -19.55 6.42
C ARG A 151 7.28 -20.74 7.40
N TYR A 152 6.67 -20.58 8.59
CA TYR A 152 6.56 -21.66 9.57
C TYR A 152 5.74 -22.85 9.04
N LEU A 153 4.65 -22.55 8.32
CA LEU A 153 3.78 -23.55 7.72
C LEU A 153 4.38 -24.16 6.41
N GLY A 154 5.51 -23.63 5.92
CA GLY A 154 6.09 -24.04 4.65
C GLY A 154 5.24 -23.66 3.43
N ILE A 155 4.61 -22.47 3.48
CA ILE A 155 3.70 -21.96 2.43
C ILE A 155 4.35 -20.72 1.80
N MET A 156 4.25 -20.58 0.49
CA MET A 156 4.66 -19.36 -0.21
C MET A 156 3.66 -18.23 0.06
N LEU A 157 4.14 -17.00 0.15
CA LEU A 157 3.28 -15.87 0.52
C LEU A 157 2.13 -15.65 -0.48
N GLU A 158 2.37 -15.92 -1.75
CA GLU A 158 1.37 -15.87 -2.81
C GLU A 158 0.24 -16.91 -2.68
N ASP A 159 0.49 -18.03 -2.00
CA ASP A 159 -0.50 -19.09 -1.79
C ASP A 159 -1.35 -18.88 -0.53
N VAL A 160 -0.95 -17.96 0.35
CA VAL A 160 -1.62 -17.72 1.64
C VAL A 160 -3.09 -17.31 1.45
N GLY A 161 -3.33 -16.34 0.59
CA GLY A 161 -4.68 -15.85 0.30
C GLY A 161 -5.58 -16.92 -0.30
N PRO A 162 -5.20 -17.57 -1.43
CA PRO A 162 -5.95 -18.66 -2.03
C PRO A 162 -6.26 -19.79 -1.04
N MET A 163 -5.24 -20.28 -0.31
CA MET A 163 -5.46 -21.35 0.67
C MET A 163 -6.41 -20.95 1.81
N SER A 164 -6.33 -19.72 2.27
CA SER A 164 -7.26 -19.21 3.28
C SER A 164 -8.71 -19.21 2.82
N CYS A 165 -8.96 -18.99 1.52
CA CYS A 165 -10.30 -19.06 0.94
C CYS A 165 -10.87 -20.48 0.88
N GLU A 166 -10.03 -21.51 0.96
CA GLU A 166 -10.44 -22.93 0.96
C GLU A 166 -10.82 -23.45 2.36
N ALA A 167 -10.66 -22.63 3.41
CA ALA A 167 -10.92 -23.02 4.79
C ALA A 167 -12.38 -23.46 5.00
N LYS A 168 -12.56 -24.55 5.76
CA LYS A 168 -13.88 -25.10 6.08
C LYS A 168 -14.28 -24.89 7.54
N ASN A 169 -13.32 -24.94 8.44
CA ASN A 169 -13.52 -24.78 9.88
C ASN A 169 -12.40 -23.90 10.47
N PRO A 170 -12.43 -22.57 10.23
CA PRO A 170 -11.38 -21.67 10.71
C PRO A 170 -11.23 -21.73 12.22
N GLU A 171 -10.00 -21.92 12.68
CA GLU A 171 -9.68 -21.96 14.10
C GLU A 171 -9.41 -20.55 14.64
N SER A 172 -9.84 -20.27 15.87
CA SER A 172 -9.64 -18.96 16.48
C SER A 172 -8.17 -18.75 16.86
N VAL A 173 -7.59 -17.65 16.42
CA VAL A 173 -6.22 -17.24 16.75
C VAL A 173 -6.25 -16.02 17.66
N SER A 174 -5.36 -16.01 18.68
CA SER A 174 -5.25 -14.88 19.60
C SER A 174 -5.07 -13.55 18.88
N SER A 175 -5.93 -12.61 19.19
CA SER A 175 -5.85 -11.25 18.69
C SER A 175 -5.05 -10.31 19.61
N VAL A 176 -4.47 -10.80 20.70
CA VAL A 176 -3.82 -9.97 21.72
C VAL A 176 -2.37 -9.64 21.33
N CYS A 177 -1.59 -10.66 20.96
CA CYS A 177 -0.14 -10.53 20.74
C CYS A 177 0.33 -11.49 19.65
N ALA A 178 1.34 -11.08 18.85
CA ALA A 178 1.94 -11.94 17.83
C ALA A 178 2.56 -13.21 18.41
N VAL A 179 3.19 -13.12 19.59
CA VAL A 179 3.82 -14.29 20.27
C VAL A 179 2.76 -15.30 20.68
N LEU A 180 1.62 -14.86 21.22
CA LEU A 180 0.51 -15.74 21.55
C LEU A 180 -0.09 -16.36 20.29
N ALA A 181 -0.25 -15.58 19.24
CA ALA A 181 -0.75 -16.07 17.95
C ALA A 181 0.21 -17.11 17.31
N GLU A 182 1.52 -16.92 17.40
CA GLU A 182 2.51 -17.92 16.96
C GLU A 182 2.42 -19.22 17.80
N THR A 183 2.21 -19.08 19.11
CA THR A 183 1.99 -20.25 20.00
C THR A 183 0.70 -20.98 19.64
N ASP A 184 -0.38 -20.25 19.33
CA ASP A 184 -1.63 -20.84 18.87
C ASP A 184 -1.42 -21.63 17.58
N VAL A 185 -0.69 -21.07 16.62
CA VAL A 185 -0.37 -21.75 15.35
C VAL A 185 0.40 -23.05 15.59
N ILE A 186 1.40 -23.05 16.47
CA ILE A 186 2.16 -24.25 16.83
C ILE A 186 1.23 -25.33 17.41
N ASN A 187 0.34 -24.94 18.33
CA ASN A 187 -0.65 -25.84 18.93
C ASN A 187 -1.64 -26.38 17.88
N MET A 188 -2.10 -25.55 16.95
CA MET A 188 -2.99 -25.98 15.87
C MET A 188 -2.34 -27.00 14.96
N VAL A 189 -1.09 -26.77 14.55
CA VAL A 189 -0.30 -27.71 13.75
C VAL A 189 -0.15 -29.06 14.49
N SER A 190 0.15 -29.06 15.79
CA SER A 190 0.29 -30.28 16.59
C SER A 190 -1.04 -31.05 16.74
N ARG A 191 -2.17 -30.35 16.70
CA ARG A 191 -3.53 -30.92 16.72
C ARG A 191 -4.01 -31.41 15.34
N GLY A 192 -3.21 -31.22 14.28
CA GLY A 192 -3.55 -31.62 12.92
C GLY A 192 -4.57 -30.71 12.23
N ILE A 193 -4.76 -29.46 12.70
CA ILE A 193 -5.61 -28.50 12.03
C ILE A 193 -5.06 -28.20 10.64
N SER A 194 -5.96 -28.06 9.65
CA SER A 194 -5.55 -27.81 8.26
C SER A 194 -4.86 -26.45 8.11
N ARG A 195 -3.91 -26.36 7.20
CA ARG A 195 -3.22 -25.09 6.90
C ARG A 195 -4.20 -23.99 6.48
N SER A 196 -5.21 -24.33 5.69
CA SER A 196 -6.27 -23.41 5.24
C SER A 196 -7.05 -22.84 6.43
N ASP A 197 -7.45 -23.68 7.39
CA ASP A 197 -8.19 -23.24 8.58
C ASP A 197 -7.34 -22.36 9.50
N ILE A 198 -6.06 -22.66 9.65
CA ILE A 198 -5.09 -21.82 10.37
C ILE A 198 -4.95 -20.45 9.72
N LEU A 199 -4.71 -20.40 8.40
CA LEU A 199 -4.54 -19.14 7.65
C LEU A 199 -5.80 -18.28 7.70
N LYS A 200 -6.98 -18.88 7.56
CA LYS A 200 -8.25 -18.17 7.68
C LYS A 200 -8.44 -17.59 9.09
N GLY A 201 -8.13 -18.36 10.14
CA GLY A 201 -8.17 -17.87 11.51
C GLY A 201 -7.26 -16.65 11.73
N ILE A 202 -6.07 -16.65 11.14
CA ILE A 202 -5.14 -15.51 11.17
C ILE A 202 -5.73 -14.32 10.44
N HIS A 203 -6.25 -14.50 9.22
CA HIS A 203 -6.87 -13.42 8.44
C HIS A 203 -8.07 -12.81 9.19
N LEU A 204 -8.92 -13.61 9.82
CA LEU A 204 -10.03 -13.12 10.64
C LEU A 204 -9.55 -12.32 11.85
N SER A 205 -8.48 -12.77 12.53
CA SER A 205 -7.85 -12.03 13.64
C SER A 205 -7.29 -10.68 13.17
N MET A 206 -6.59 -10.64 12.03
CA MET A 206 -6.09 -9.40 11.41
C MET A 206 -7.22 -8.48 10.99
N ALA A 207 -8.23 -9.01 10.31
CA ALA A 207 -9.41 -8.28 9.86
C ALA A 207 -10.15 -7.60 11.01
N GLY A 208 -10.34 -8.29 12.14
CA GLY A 208 -10.94 -7.70 13.33
C GLY A 208 -10.17 -6.51 13.91
N ARG A 209 -8.85 -6.46 13.74
CA ARG A 209 -8.03 -5.28 14.11
C ARG A 209 -8.23 -4.14 13.14
N TYR A 210 -8.26 -4.44 11.85
CA TYR A 210 -8.45 -3.43 10.80
C TYR A 210 -9.85 -2.82 10.87
N THR A 211 -10.87 -3.61 11.15
CA THR A 211 -12.23 -3.13 11.40
C THR A 211 -12.27 -2.15 12.57
N LYS A 212 -11.56 -2.46 13.69
CA LYS A 212 -11.44 -1.53 14.81
C LYS A 212 -10.74 -0.22 14.46
N LEU A 213 -9.68 -0.27 13.63
CA LEU A 213 -9.00 0.94 13.14
C LEU A 213 -9.95 1.78 12.27
N LEU A 214 -10.65 1.16 11.32
CA LEU A 214 -11.60 1.83 10.44
C LEU A 214 -12.74 2.49 11.24
N ARG A 215 -13.30 1.80 12.22
CA ARG A 215 -14.32 2.38 13.13
C ARG A 215 -13.79 3.58 13.90
N SER A 216 -12.55 3.55 14.36
CA SER A 216 -11.95 4.63 15.17
C SER A 216 -11.68 5.93 14.39
N ILE A 217 -11.87 5.92 13.08
CA ILE A 217 -11.81 7.10 12.20
C ILE A 217 -13.19 7.42 11.56
N ASP A 218 -14.26 6.78 12.03
CA ASP A 218 -15.62 6.91 11.47
C ASP A 218 -15.64 6.60 9.97
N ALA A 219 -14.98 5.50 9.55
CA ALA A 219 -14.99 5.06 8.16
C ALA A 219 -16.37 4.58 7.74
N SER A 220 -16.78 4.93 6.53
CA SER A 220 -18.04 4.51 5.92
C SER A 220 -17.90 4.48 4.39
N GLY A 221 -18.82 3.78 3.71
CA GLY A 221 -18.79 3.65 2.26
C GLY A 221 -17.57 2.87 1.77
N ASP A 222 -16.98 3.28 0.67
CA ASP A 222 -15.88 2.56 0.03
C ASP A 222 -14.56 2.72 0.80
N VAL A 223 -13.95 1.59 1.16
CA VAL A 223 -12.66 1.47 1.84
C VAL A 223 -11.65 0.85 0.88
N ALA A 224 -10.71 1.64 0.42
CA ALA A 224 -9.62 1.18 -0.45
C ALA A 224 -8.54 0.46 0.37
N ILE A 225 -8.14 -0.74 -0.05
CA ILE A 225 -6.98 -1.44 0.53
C ILE A 225 -5.72 -1.08 -0.28
N THR A 226 -4.66 -0.69 0.41
CA THR A 226 -3.33 -0.42 -0.17
C THR A 226 -2.22 -1.09 0.65
N GLY A 227 -0.97 -0.99 0.17
CA GLY A 227 0.19 -1.59 0.85
C GLY A 227 0.50 -3.01 0.40
N GLY A 228 1.49 -3.63 1.03
CA GLY A 228 2.05 -4.91 0.60
C GLY A 228 1.07 -6.09 0.63
N LEU A 229 0.04 -6.05 1.48
CA LEU A 229 -1.00 -7.08 1.57
C LEU A 229 -2.28 -6.75 0.79
N ALA A 230 -2.29 -5.68 -0.02
CA ALA A 230 -3.48 -5.30 -0.79
C ALA A 230 -3.92 -6.33 -1.83
N SER A 231 -3.02 -7.21 -2.24
CA SER A 231 -3.29 -8.31 -3.19
C SER A 231 -3.69 -9.64 -2.53
N ASP A 232 -3.70 -9.71 -1.19
CA ASP A 232 -4.09 -10.92 -0.47
C ASP A 232 -5.62 -11.05 -0.44
N ILE A 233 -6.15 -11.92 -1.32
CA ILE A 233 -7.60 -12.14 -1.46
C ILE A 233 -8.24 -12.73 -0.20
N GLY A 234 -7.52 -13.58 0.55
CA GLY A 234 -8.00 -14.17 1.79
C GLY A 234 -8.18 -13.13 2.88
N LEU A 235 -7.27 -12.17 2.97
CA LEU A 235 -7.37 -11.04 3.89
C LEU A 235 -8.51 -10.09 3.50
N CYS A 236 -8.68 -9.80 2.21
CA CYS A 236 -9.79 -8.98 1.71
C CYS A 236 -11.14 -9.60 2.07
N HIS A 237 -11.34 -10.89 1.79
CA HIS A 237 -12.55 -11.62 2.15
C HIS A 237 -12.78 -11.66 3.68
N ALA A 238 -11.72 -11.88 4.47
CA ALA A 238 -11.85 -11.86 5.93
C ALA A 238 -12.26 -10.47 6.46
N LEU A 239 -11.80 -9.40 5.83
CA LEU A 239 -12.21 -8.04 6.19
C LEU A 239 -13.68 -7.78 5.84
N GLU A 240 -14.14 -8.21 4.67
CA GLU A 240 -15.56 -8.15 4.27
C GLU A 240 -16.46 -8.94 5.24
N GLU A 241 -16.03 -10.15 5.64
CA GLU A 241 -16.74 -10.96 6.61
C GLU A 241 -16.88 -10.23 7.96
N LYS A 242 -15.80 -9.62 8.46
CA LYS A 242 -15.83 -8.87 9.73
C LYS A 242 -16.67 -7.61 9.65
N ILE A 243 -16.64 -6.91 8.54
CA ILE A 243 -17.50 -5.75 8.27
C ILE A 243 -18.98 -6.17 8.31
N ALA A 244 -19.32 -7.28 7.65
CA ALA A 244 -20.68 -7.81 7.61
C ALA A 244 -21.14 -8.32 8.99
N GLU A 245 -20.29 -9.07 9.71
CA GLU A 245 -20.55 -9.57 11.07
C GLU A 245 -20.88 -8.42 12.04
N GLU A 246 -20.11 -7.32 11.95
CA GLU A 246 -20.31 -6.13 12.80
C GLU A 246 -21.39 -5.16 12.24
N LYS A 247 -22.07 -5.53 11.14
CA LYS A 247 -23.13 -4.75 10.48
C LYS A 247 -22.70 -3.31 10.14
N LEU A 248 -21.47 -3.13 9.68
CA LEU A 248 -20.91 -1.83 9.33
C LEU A 248 -21.26 -1.46 7.88
N THR A 249 -21.41 -0.15 7.64
CA THR A 249 -21.73 0.42 6.31
C THR A 249 -20.45 0.71 5.52
N MET A 250 -19.59 -0.29 5.38
CA MET A 250 -18.33 -0.21 4.63
C MET A 250 -18.28 -1.27 3.54
N HIS A 251 -17.62 -0.96 2.43
CA HIS A 251 -17.38 -1.87 1.31
C HIS A 251 -15.90 -1.88 0.98
N VAL A 252 -15.30 -3.06 0.99
CA VAL A 252 -13.88 -3.23 0.65
C VAL A 252 -13.69 -3.07 -0.86
N ARG A 253 -12.71 -2.25 -1.25
CA ARG A 253 -12.29 -2.11 -2.65
C ARG A 253 -10.83 -2.41 -2.81
N THR A 254 -10.51 -3.17 -3.84
CA THR A 254 -9.14 -3.50 -4.24
C THR A 254 -8.92 -3.12 -5.70
N HIS A 255 -7.66 -2.91 -6.06
CA HIS A 255 -7.23 -2.70 -7.44
C HIS A 255 -5.96 -3.53 -7.68
N PRO A 256 -5.72 -4.10 -8.88
CA PRO A 256 -4.50 -4.85 -9.16
C PRO A 256 -3.21 -4.10 -8.80
N ASP A 257 -3.22 -2.78 -8.95
CA ASP A 257 -2.08 -1.90 -8.66
C ASP A 257 -2.07 -1.32 -7.24
N SER A 258 -2.96 -1.78 -6.34
CA SER A 258 -3.06 -1.26 -4.96
C SER A 258 -1.76 -1.34 -4.17
N ILE A 259 -0.90 -2.32 -4.47
CA ILE A 259 0.43 -2.44 -3.84
C ILE A 259 1.36 -1.27 -4.18
N TYR A 260 1.10 -0.58 -5.29
CA TYR A 260 1.88 0.57 -5.78
C TYR A 260 1.29 1.91 -5.36
N ALA A 261 0.20 1.95 -4.60
CA ALA A 261 -0.49 3.20 -4.25
C ALA A 261 0.45 4.24 -3.62
N GLY A 262 1.39 3.82 -2.76
CA GLY A 262 2.40 4.71 -2.18
C GLY A 262 3.30 5.37 -3.24
N ALA A 263 3.81 4.60 -4.18
CA ALA A 263 4.66 5.08 -5.27
C ALA A 263 3.88 5.95 -6.26
N ILE A 264 2.68 5.53 -6.68
CA ILE A 264 1.79 6.31 -7.56
C ILE A 264 1.47 7.66 -6.91
N GLY A 265 1.05 7.66 -5.65
CA GLY A 265 0.73 8.88 -4.93
C GLY A 265 1.94 9.81 -4.74
N ALA A 266 3.13 9.25 -4.52
CA ALA A 266 4.37 10.04 -4.47
C ALA A 266 4.67 10.70 -5.82
N ALA A 267 4.54 9.97 -6.94
CA ALA A 267 4.74 10.51 -8.28
C ALA A 267 3.73 11.64 -8.60
N LEU A 268 2.44 11.42 -8.31
CA LEU A 268 1.38 12.41 -8.55
C LEU A 268 1.57 13.69 -7.71
N TRP A 269 1.91 13.56 -6.43
CA TRP A 269 2.27 14.71 -5.59
C TRP A 269 3.55 15.40 -6.06
N GLY A 270 4.51 14.64 -6.59
CA GLY A 270 5.73 15.16 -7.21
C GLY A 270 5.42 16.02 -8.43
N ALA A 271 4.57 15.54 -9.33
CA ALA A 271 4.11 16.29 -10.50
C ALA A 271 3.37 17.58 -10.11
N TYR A 272 2.46 17.50 -9.13
CA TYR A 272 1.77 18.67 -8.59
C TYR A 272 2.75 19.70 -8.01
N ARG A 273 3.70 19.24 -7.20
CA ARG A 273 4.72 20.12 -6.60
C ARG A 273 5.60 20.78 -7.65
N HIS A 274 6.00 20.05 -8.68
CA HIS A 274 6.74 20.60 -9.81
C HIS A 274 5.98 21.76 -10.47
N ARG A 275 4.69 21.55 -10.78
CA ARG A 275 3.82 22.57 -11.36
C ARG A 275 3.69 23.82 -10.48
N VAL A 276 3.53 23.65 -9.17
CA VAL A 276 3.45 24.77 -8.23
C VAL A 276 4.76 25.56 -8.15
N LEU A 277 5.90 24.88 -8.15
CA LEU A 277 7.21 25.53 -8.11
C LEU A 277 7.52 26.30 -9.40
N ALA A 278 7.17 25.72 -10.57
CA ALA A 278 7.33 26.40 -11.85
C ALA A 278 6.51 27.71 -11.91
N LYS A 279 5.23 27.66 -11.51
CA LYS A 279 4.38 28.86 -11.45
C LYS A 279 4.93 29.94 -10.49
N ARG A 280 5.52 29.55 -9.36
CA ARG A 280 6.14 30.52 -8.44
C ARG A 280 7.38 31.16 -9.02
N ALA A 281 8.18 30.43 -9.76
CA ALA A 281 9.37 30.98 -10.42
C ALA A 281 8.99 32.02 -11.51
N GLU A 282 7.90 31.78 -12.25
CA GLU A 282 7.38 32.74 -13.26
C GLU A 282 6.83 34.04 -12.65
N VAL A 283 6.37 34.04 -11.41
CA VAL A 283 5.82 35.24 -10.73
C VAL A 283 6.93 36.11 -10.15
N VAL A 284 8.13 35.57 -9.93
CA VAL A 284 9.28 36.30 -9.33
C VAL A 284 10.21 36.91 -10.39
N THR A 285 10.02 36.51 -11.66
CA THR A 285 10.70 37.12 -12.82
C THR A 285 9.85 38.17 -13.50
#